data_8b5302e7ef92e838c3625561567327ef
#
_entry.id   8b5302e7ef92e838c3625561567327ef
#
_cell.length_a   1.000
_cell.length_b   1.000
_cell.length_c   1.000
_cell.angle_alpha   90.00
_cell.angle_beta   90.00
_cell.angle_gamma   90.00
#
_symmetry.space_group_name_H-M   'P 1'
#
loop_
_entity.id
_entity.type
_entity.pdbx_description
1 polymer ?
#
loop_
_entity_poly.entity_id
_entity_poly.type
_entity_poly.pdbx_seq_one_letter_code
_entity_poly.pdbx_strand_id
1 'polypeptide(L)'
;FGLMMLYSIFINAGDLGIVLLVGSIISLIVLLIGSVLKNNEIISSSRGYFIPIFLIFILRTFIYEPYQIPSGSMMPGLKVGDFLLVDKNAYGYKINRTGKSMVPNSNPNYGDVVVFVPKHNPVPYVKRLIAMPGDKIRVINKQVYVNGNPIKKTFHKTQEELITRRYRDLSGR
;
A
#
# COMPACT_ATOMS: atom_id res chain seq x y z
N PHE A 1 -25.08 -10.30 -6.94
CA PHE A 1 -23.98 -10.60 -6.00
C PHE A 1 -22.66 -9.95 -6.47
N GLY A 2 -22.24 -10.12 -7.74
CA GLY A 2 -20.99 -9.53 -8.27
C GLY A 2 -20.94 -8.00 -8.26
N LEU A 3 -22.06 -7.32 -8.55
CA LEU A 3 -22.16 -5.86 -8.50
C LEU A 3 -22.08 -5.29 -7.08
N MET A 4 -22.67 -5.96 -6.08
CA MET A 4 -22.52 -5.59 -4.67
C MET A 4 -21.09 -5.78 -4.16
N MET A 5 -20.42 -6.81 -4.63
CA MET A 5 -19.03 -7.10 -4.31
C MET A 5 -18.08 -6.04 -4.90
N LEU A 6 -18.30 -5.67 -6.16
CA LEU A 6 -17.58 -4.56 -6.82
C LEU A 6 -17.82 -3.21 -6.12
N TYR A 7 -19.04 -2.93 -5.69
CA TYR A 7 -19.39 -1.73 -4.96
C TYR A 7 -18.67 -1.64 -3.60
N SER A 8 -18.62 -2.75 -2.85
CA SER A 8 -17.88 -2.84 -1.59
C SER A 8 -16.37 -2.63 -1.77
N ILE A 9 -15.80 -3.18 -2.85
CA ILE A 9 -14.39 -3.02 -3.21
C ILE A 9 -14.05 -1.55 -3.52
N PHE A 10 -14.95 -0.83 -4.19
CA PHE A 10 -14.73 0.57 -4.56
C PHE A 10 -14.86 1.53 -3.38
N ILE A 11 -15.75 1.24 -2.42
CA ILE A 11 -16.01 2.15 -1.28
C ILE A 11 -15.04 1.92 -0.12
N ASN A 12 -14.60 0.68 0.11
CA ASN A 12 -13.71 0.34 1.23
C ASN A 12 -12.45 -0.39 0.73
N ALA A 13 -11.49 0.36 0.22
CA ALA A 13 -10.19 -0.20 -0.19
C ALA A 13 -9.48 -1.02 0.94
N GLY A 14 -9.88 -0.83 2.20
CA GLY A 14 -9.42 -1.62 3.35
C GLY A 14 -9.92 -3.07 3.38
N ASP A 15 -11.10 -3.34 2.82
CA ASP A 15 -11.79 -4.63 2.96
C ASP A 15 -11.55 -5.60 1.80
N LEU A 16 -10.81 -5.22 0.76
CA LEU A 16 -10.53 -6.10 -0.37
C LEU A 16 -9.84 -7.41 0.06
N GLY A 17 -8.99 -7.38 1.09
CA GLY A 17 -8.36 -8.58 1.64
C GLY A 17 -9.37 -9.56 2.22
N ILE A 18 -10.37 -9.04 2.95
CA ILE A 18 -11.46 -9.82 3.53
C ILE A 18 -12.35 -10.41 2.43
N VAL A 19 -12.66 -9.63 1.40
CA VAL A 19 -13.46 -10.07 0.26
C VAL A 19 -12.77 -11.22 -0.48
N LEU A 20 -11.45 -11.11 -0.73
CA LEU A 20 -10.66 -12.16 -1.37
C LEU A 20 -10.55 -13.41 -0.48
N LEU A 21 -10.41 -13.24 0.83
CA LEU A 21 -10.39 -14.35 1.79
C LEU A 21 -11.71 -15.10 1.77
N VAL A 22 -12.83 -14.38 1.93
CA VAL A 22 -14.17 -14.97 1.92
C VAL A 22 -14.47 -15.64 0.58
N GLY A 23 -14.13 -15.00 -0.55
CA GLY A 23 -14.26 -15.59 -1.87
C GLY A 23 -13.43 -16.86 -2.05
N SER A 24 -12.22 -16.90 -1.51
CA SER A 24 -11.36 -18.08 -1.52
C SER A 24 -11.95 -19.22 -0.68
N ILE A 25 -12.47 -18.93 0.51
CA ILE A 25 -13.11 -19.93 1.39
C ILE A 25 -14.36 -20.50 0.73
N ILE A 26 -15.24 -19.65 0.19
CA ILE A 26 -16.46 -20.10 -0.50
C ILE A 26 -16.11 -21.01 -1.69
N SER A 27 -15.16 -20.58 -2.55
CA SER A 27 -14.74 -21.38 -3.71
C SER A 27 -14.13 -22.71 -3.30
N LEU A 28 -13.37 -22.73 -2.21
CA LEU A 28 -12.80 -23.96 -1.65
C LEU A 28 -13.88 -24.92 -1.14
N ILE A 29 -14.89 -24.40 -0.42
CA ILE A 29 -16.03 -25.21 0.06
C ILE A 29 -16.79 -25.83 -1.12
N VAL A 30 -17.08 -25.05 -2.17
CA VAL A 30 -17.78 -25.57 -3.36
C VAL A 30 -16.94 -26.62 -4.07
N LEU A 31 -15.61 -26.45 -4.14
CA LEU A 31 -14.68 -27.43 -4.69
C LEU A 31 -14.71 -28.75 -3.89
N LEU A 32 -14.71 -28.67 -2.56
CA LEU A 32 -14.79 -29.86 -1.69
C LEU A 32 -16.13 -30.56 -1.84
N ILE A 33 -17.25 -29.83 -1.89
CA ILE A 33 -18.58 -30.42 -2.13
C ILE A 33 -18.61 -31.12 -3.50
N GLY A 34 -18.12 -30.48 -4.55
CA GLY A 34 -18.04 -31.08 -5.88
C GLY A 34 -17.21 -32.38 -5.90
N SER A 35 -16.11 -32.40 -5.14
CA SER A 35 -15.26 -33.58 -4.99
C SER A 35 -15.99 -34.75 -4.28
N VAL A 36 -16.73 -34.43 -3.21
CA VAL A 36 -17.54 -35.42 -2.48
C VAL A 36 -18.66 -35.99 -3.37
N LEU A 37 -19.34 -35.12 -4.12
CA LEU A 37 -20.41 -35.49 -5.05
C LEU A 37 -19.88 -36.14 -6.34
N LYS A 38 -18.56 -36.19 -6.54
CA LYS A 38 -17.89 -36.65 -7.77
C LYS A 38 -18.44 -35.99 -9.05
N ASN A 39 -18.85 -34.74 -8.94
CA ASN A 39 -19.37 -33.95 -10.07
C ASN A 39 -18.24 -33.16 -10.72
N ASN A 40 -17.81 -33.60 -11.90
CA ASN A 40 -16.68 -33.00 -12.63
C ASN A 40 -16.96 -31.58 -13.10
N GLU A 41 -18.19 -31.20 -13.39
CA GLU A 41 -18.55 -29.83 -13.79
C GLU A 41 -18.37 -28.83 -12.62
N ILE A 42 -18.83 -29.23 -11.43
CA ILE A 42 -18.65 -28.40 -10.22
C ILE A 42 -17.18 -28.27 -9.89
N ILE A 43 -16.40 -29.34 -9.95
CA ILE A 43 -14.96 -29.35 -9.70
C ILE A 43 -14.24 -28.43 -10.67
N SER A 44 -14.50 -28.53 -11.96
CA SER A 44 -13.87 -27.74 -13.01
C SER A 44 -14.16 -26.23 -12.83
N SER A 45 -15.44 -25.89 -12.63
CA SER A 45 -15.87 -24.52 -12.41
C SER A 45 -15.25 -23.93 -11.13
N SER A 46 -15.28 -24.68 -10.02
CA SER A 46 -14.73 -24.23 -8.74
C SER A 46 -13.22 -24.01 -8.79
N ARG A 47 -12.47 -24.84 -9.49
CA ARG A 47 -11.02 -24.63 -9.72
C ARG A 47 -10.75 -23.36 -10.50
N GLY A 48 -11.57 -23.08 -11.52
CA GLY A 48 -11.46 -21.88 -12.34
C GLY A 48 -11.60 -20.58 -11.54
N TYR A 49 -12.40 -20.59 -10.48
CA TYR A 49 -12.55 -19.43 -9.59
C TYR A 49 -11.58 -19.43 -8.41
N PHE A 50 -11.38 -20.59 -7.78
CA PHE A 50 -10.54 -20.71 -6.58
C PHE A 50 -9.08 -20.30 -6.85
N ILE A 51 -8.47 -20.85 -7.90
CA ILE A 51 -7.04 -20.62 -8.17
C ILE A 51 -6.73 -19.15 -8.35
N PRO A 52 -7.39 -18.38 -9.25
CA PRO A 52 -7.06 -16.97 -9.44
C PRO A 52 -7.39 -16.12 -8.22
N ILE A 53 -8.52 -16.34 -7.53
CA ILE A 53 -8.90 -15.57 -6.34
C ILE A 53 -7.91 -15.83 -5.21
N PHE A 54 -7.53 -17.07 -4.98
CA PHE A 54 -6.56 -17.45 -3.95
C PHE A 54 -5.16 -16.92 -4.26
N LEU A 55 -4.74 -16.96 -5.52
CA LEU A 55 -3.45 -16.41 -5.95
C LEU A 55 -3.38 -14.89 -5.69
N ILE A 56 -4.42 -14.16 -6.09
CA ILE A 56 -4.50 -12.72 -5.85
C ILE A 56 -4.53 -12.43 -4.34
N PHE A 57 -5.26 -13.23 -3.56
CA PHE A 57 -5.28 -13.12 -2.11
C PHE A 57 -3.89 -13.27 -1.49
N ILE A 58 -3.13 -14.30 -1.90
CA ILE A 58 -1.76 -14.53 -1.41
C ILE A 58 -0.84 -13.37 -1.81
N LEU A 59 -0.84 -12.99 -3.09
CA LEU A 59 0.01 -11.90 -3.59
C LEU A 59 -0.23 -10.60 -2.81
N ARG A 60 -1.50 -10.22 -2.65
CA ARG A 60 -1.88 -9.00 -1.94
C ARG A 60 -1.62 -9.07 -0.44
N THR A 61 -1.86 -10.22 0.17
CA THR A 61 -1.72 -10.35 1.63
C THR A 61 -0.26 -10.40 2.06
N PHE A 62 0.59 -11.09 1.31
CA PHE A 62 1.94 -11.40 1.75
C PHE A 62 3.04 -10.66 0.97
N ILE A 63 2.79 -10.23 -0.27
CA ILE A 63 3.86 -9.72 -1.13
C ILE A 63 3.68 -8.24 -1.42
N TYR A 64 2.55 -7.85 -2.01
CA TYR A 64 2.33 -6.49 -2.48
C TYR A 64 1.00 -5.92 -2.00
N GLU A 65 1.01 -4.62 -1.70
CA GLU A 65 -0.21 -3.90 -1.34
C GLU A 65 -0.34 -2.61 -2.17
N PRO A 66 -1.44 -2.46 -2.94
CA PRO A 66 -1.69 -1.23 -3.68
C PRO A 66 -2.18 -0.13 -2.75
N TYR A 67 -1.61 1.06 -2.88
CA TYR A 67 -2.04 2.29 -2.21
C TYR A 67 -2.28 3.40 -3.22
N GLN A 68 -3.29 4.21 -2.96
CA GLN A 68 -3.49 5.47 -3.67
C GLN A 68 -2.96 6.62 -2.83
N ILE A 69 -2.26 7.56 -3.46
CA ILE A 69 -1.63 8.70 -2.78
C ILE A 69 -2.69 9.77 -2.47
N PRO A 70 -2.99 10.03 -1.18
CA PRO A 70 -4.03 10.98 -0.81
C PRO A 70 -3.53 12.43 -0.70
N SER A 71 -2.21 12.66 -0.64
CA SER A 71 -1.64 13.97 -0.36
C SER A 71 -0.43 14.30 -1.22
N GLY A 72 -0.23 15.59 -1.52
CA GLY A 72 0.90 16.10 -2.31
C GLY A 72 2.24 16.21 -1.55
N SER A 73 2.37 15.61 -0.35
CA SER A 73 3.58 15.76 0.47
C SER A 73 4.85 15.13 -0.12
N MET A 74 4.69 14.30 -1.14
CA MET A 74 5.78 13.63 -1.87
C MET A 74 6.00 14.19 -3.28
N MET A 75 5.32 15.29 -3.62
CA MET A 75 5.55 15.97 -4.90
C MET A 75 6.98 16.54 -4.98
N PRO A 76 7.58 16.61 -6.17
CA PRO A 76 7.01 16.28 -7.49
C PRO A 76 7.09 14.81 -7.87
N GLY A 77 7.74 13.95 -7.06
CA GLY A 77 7.98 12.55 -7.41
C GLY A 77 6.73 11.69 -7.44
N LEU A 78 5.78 11.93 -6.50
CA LEU A 78 4.50 11.22 -6.42
C LEU A 78 3.38 12.25 -6.37
N LYS A 79 2.40 12.10 -7.26
CA LYS A 79 1.27 13.01 -7.39
C LYS A 79 0.06 12.50 -6.60
N VAL A 80 -0.82 13.40 -6.20
CA VAL A 80 -2.11 13.04 -5.60
C VAL A 80 -2.92 12.25 -6.62
N GLY A 81 -3.44 11.09 -6.20
CA GLY A 81 -4.20 10.20 -7.06
C GLY A 81 -3.37 9.10 -7.73
N ASP A 82 -2.04 9.17 -7.71
CA ASP A 82 -1.20 8.10 -8.23
C ASP A 82 -1.40 6.81 -7.42
N PHE A 83 -1.31 5.67 -8.11
CA PHE A 83 -1.26 4.35 -7.46
C PHE A 83 0.17 3.89 -7.33
N LEU A 84 0.50 3.35 -6.17
CA LEU A 84 1.79 2.72 -5.92
C LEU A 84 1.59 1.30 -5.38
N LEU A 85 2.54 0.46 -5.67
CA LEU A 85 2.58 -0.91 -5.20
C LEU A 85 3.67 -1.01 -4.13
N VAL A 86 3.26 -1.31 -2.91
CA VAL A 86 4.16 -1.43 -1.76
C VAL A 86 4.63 -2.86 -1.63
N ASP A 87 5.95 -3.06 -1.66
CA ASP A 87 6.56 -4.33 -1.30
C ASP A 87 6.55 -4.50 0.23
N LYS A 88 5.76 -5.44 0.71
CA LYS A 88 5.62 -5.73 2.15
C LYS A 88 6.85 -6.40 2.75
N ASN A 89 7.68 -7.00 1.93
CA ASN A 89 8.83 -7.82 2.33
C ASN A 89 10.18 -7.12 2.12
N ALA A 90 10.18 -5.87 1.63
CA ALA A 90 11.40 -5.12 1.35
C ALA A 90 12.39 -5.10 2.53
N TYR A 91 11.89 -5.00 3.76
CA TYR A 91 12.67 -4.97 5.00
C TYR A 91 12.51 -6.23 5.86
N GLY A 92 12.07 -7.34 5.26
CA GLY A 92 11.89 -8.63 5.92
C GLY A 92 10.44 -9.00 6.23
N TYR A 93 10.25 -10.29 6.49
CA TYR A 93 8.92 -10.83 6.77
C TYR A 93 8.46 -10.47 8.18
N LYS A 94 7.40 -9.68 8.27
CA LYS A 94 6.76 -9.31 9.54
C LYS A 94 5.52 -10.17 9.75
N ILE A 95 5.58 -11.10 10.70
CA ILE A 95 4.43 -12.00 10.97
C ILE A 95 3.37 -11.36 11.85
N ASN A 96 3.63 -10.24 12.49
CA ASN A 96 2.65 -9.62 13.37
C ASN A 96 2.68 -8.08 13.33
N ARG A 97 1.55 -7.47 13.67
CA ARG A 97 1.40 -6.04 13.99
C ARG A 97 2.43 -5.49 15.00
N THR A 98 3.19 -6.37 15.66
CA THR A 98 4.24 -6.02 16.64
C THR A 98 5.53 -5.50 16.02
N GLY A 99 5.66 -5.51 14.69
CA GLY A 99 6.83 -4.93 14.00
C GLY A 99 8.12 -5.74 14.12
N LYS A 100 8.13 -6.90 14.79
CA LYS A 100 9.30 -7.78 14.83
C LYS A 100 9.42 -8.55 13.53
N SER A 101 10.52 -8.37 12.80
CA SER A 101 10.86 -9.15 11.62
C SER A 101 11.36 -10.53 12.06
N MET A 102 10.76 -11.60 11.52
CA MET A 102 11.27 -12.95 11.76
C MET A 102 12.51 -13.26 10.93
N VAL A 103 12.57 -12.71 9.73
CA VAL A 103 13.73 -12.85 8.85
C VAL A 103 14.03 -11.46 8.29
N PRO A 104 15.10 -10.79 8.77
CA PRO A 104 15.51 -9.51 8.18
C PRO A 104 16.03 -9.78 6.75
N ASN A 105 15.49 -9.06 5.77
CA ASN A 105 15.97 -9.13 4.40
C ASN A 105 17.01 -8.05 4.14
N SER A 106 16.64 -6.80 4.40
CA SER A 106 17.53 -5.65 4.26
C SER A 106 17.19 -4.56 5.26
N ASN A 107 18.17 -3.74 5.59
CA ASN A 107 17.94 -2.53 6.36
C ASN A 107 17.44 -1.42 5.44
N PRO A 108 16.55 -0.53 5.92
CA PRO A 108 16.17 0.66 5.16
C PRO A 108 17.38 1.52 4.84
N ASN A 109 17.35 2.20 3.69
CA ASN A 109 18.39 3.13 3.26
C ASN A 109 17.90 4.58 3.35
N TYR A 110 18.85 5.53 3.48
CA TYR A 110 18.52 6.95 3.36
C TYR A 110 17.92 7.23 1.97
N GLY A 111 16.79 7.92 1.94
CA GLY A 111 16.11 8.26 0.71
C GLY A 111 15.00 7.30 0.29
N ASP A 112 14.88 6.13 0.93
CA ASP A 112 13.80 5.19 0.65
C ASP A 112 12.43 5.84 0.84
N VAL A 113 11.50 5.50 -0.04
CA VAL A 113 10.09 5.87 0.11
C VAL A 113 9.39 4.77 0.87
N VAL A 114 8.92 5.10 2.06
CA VAL A 114 8.31 4.13 2.99
C VAL A 114 6.84 4.44 3.22
N VAL A 115 6.05 3.38 3.36
CA VAL A 115 4.66 3.46 3.81
C VAL A 115 4.58 2.96 5.23
N PHE A 116 3.98 3.74 6.12
CA PHE A 116 3.80 3.37 7.52
C PHE A 116 2.50 3.94 8.08
N VAL A 117 1.98 3.29 9.10
CA VAL A 117 0.80 3.74 9.84
C VAL A 117 1.28 4.36 11.15
N PRO A 118 1.12 5.68 11.36
CA PRO A 118 1.51 6.33 12.59
C PRO A 118 0.59 5.91 13.75
N LYS A 119 1.13 5.86 14.98
CA LYS A 119 0.35 5.41 16.15
C LYS A 119 -0.87 6.27 16.47
N HIS A 120 -0.83 7.54 16.11
CA HIS A 120 -1.90 8.52 16.41
C HIS A 120 -2.97 8.62 15.30
N ASN A 121 -2.73 8.01 14.13
CA ASN A 121 -3.65 8.09 13.00
C ASN A 121 -3.64 6.74 12.26
N PRO A 122 -4.82 6.10 12.05
CA PRO A 122 -4.91 4.82 11.35
C PRO A 122 -4.67 4.93 9.83
N VAL A 123 -4.55 6.14 9.29
CA VAL A 123 -4.32 6.36 7.85
C VAL A 123 -2.85 6.11 7.50
N PRO A 124 -2.54 5.32 6.46
CA PRO A 124 -1.18 5.10 6.00
C PRO A 124 -0.54 6.40 5.47
N TYR A 125 0.71 6.63 5.84
CA TYR A 125 1.51 7.76 5.36
C TYR A 125 2.59 7.26 4.41
N VAL A 126 2.79 7.99 3.31
CA VAL A 126 3.90 7.79 2.37
C VAL A 126 4.89 8.91 2.59
N LYS A 127 6.12 8.59 2.99
CA LYS A 127 7.17 9.57 3.30
C LYS A 127 8.53 9.05 2.85
N ARG A 128 9.48 9.99 2.70
CA ARG A 128 10.88 9.66 2.43
C ARG A 128 11.67 9.53 3.74
N LEU A 129 12.43 8.46 3.86
CA LEU A 129 13.30 8.22 5.00
C LEU A 129 14.54 9.13 4.90
N ILE A 130 14.66 10.05 5.83
CA ILE A 130 15.76 11.03 5.85
C ILE A 130 16.76 10.81 6.98
N ALA A 131 16.40 9.98 7.96
CA ALA A 131 17.24 9.66 9.11
C ALA A 131 16.94 8.25 9.62
N MET A 132 17.93 7.63 10.24
CA MET A 132 17.89 6.30 10.83
C MET A 132 17.84 6.39 12.37
N PRO A 133 17.51 5.29 13.06
CA PRO A 133 17.63 5.23 14.52
C PRO A 133 19.04 5.59 14.98
N GLY A 134 19.15 6.53 15.93
CA GLY A 134 20.42 7.05 16.44
C GLY A 134 20.90 8.34 15.76
N ASP A 135 20.34 8.73 14.61
CA ASP A 135 20.71 9.97 13.94
C ASP A 135 20.21 11.20 14.68
N LYS A 136 21.01 12.26 14.66
CA LYS A 136 20.66 13.59 15.17
C LYS A 136 20.13 14.46 14.05
N ILE A 137 18.85 14.88 14.15
CA ILE A 137 18.22 15.77 13.16
C ILE A 137 18.16 17.19 13.73
N ARG A 138 18.54 18.19 12.92
CA ARG A 138 18.35 19.61 13.19
C ARG A 138 17.73 20.29 11.98
N VAL A 139 16.87 21.28 12.24
CA VAL A 139 16.31 22.16 11.21
C VAL A 139 16.71 23.59 11.55
N ILE A 140 17.52 24.20 10.69
CA ILE A 140 18.02 25.58 10.86
C ILE A 140 17.70 26.35 9.58
N ASN A 141 16.99 27.45 9.67
CA ASN A 141 16.61 28.28 8.52
C ASN A 141 16.00 27.47 7.35
N LYS A 142 15.04 26.58 7.64
CA LYS A 142 14.39 25.68 6.67
C LYS A 142 15.35 24.67 5.98
N GLN A 143 16.59 24.57 6.43
CA GLN A 143 17.55 23.56 6.00
C GLN A 143 17.58 22.42 7.02
N VAL A 144 17.45 21.17 6.54
CA VAL A 144 17.55 19.96 7.37
C VAL A 144 19.00 19.49 7.40
N TYR A 145 19.48 19.17 8.61
CA TYR A 145 20.80 18.60 8.86
C TYR A 145 20.62 17.23 9.52
N VAL A 146 21.35 16.24 9.03
CA VAL A 146 21.44 14.92 9.63
C VAL A 146 22.88 14.67 10.04
N ASN A 147 23.11 14.42 11.32
CA ASN A 147 24.46 14.26 11.91
C ASN A 147 25.42 15.43 11.59
N GLY A 148 24.88 16.65 11.55
CA GLY A 148 25.64 17.86 11.22
C GLY A 148 25.78 18.16 9.72
N ASN A 149 25.45 17.23 8.83
CA ASN A 149 25.55 17.40 7.39
C ASN A 149 24.21 17.92 6.81
N PRO A 150 24.22 18.96 5.98
CA PRO A 150 23.00 19.45 5.34
C PRO A 150 22.50 18.49 4.28
N ILE A 151 21.20 18.22 4.25
CA ILE A 151 20.57 17.47 3.16
C ILE A 151 20.56 18.40 1.93
N LYS A 152 21.17 17.93 0.82
CA LYS A 152 21.19 18.68 -0.44
C LYS A 152 19.75 18.83 -0.96
N LYS A 153 19.36 20.05 -1.24
CA LYS A 153 18.10 20.40 -1.92
C LYS A 153 18.41 20.81 -3.34
N THR A 154 17.88 20.13 -4.32
CA THR A 154 17.94 20.56 -5.72
C THR A 154 16.63 21.24 -6.08
N PHE A 155 16.72 22.41 -6.68
CA PHE A 155 15.55 23.12 -7.19
C PHE A 155 15.10 22.48 -8.49
N HIS A 156 13.87 21.94 -8.52
CA HIS A 156 13.39 21.22 -9.70
C HIS A 156 12.55 22.07 -10.65
N LYS A 157 11.69 22.94 -10.15
CA LYS A 157 10.85 23.86 -10.94
C LYS A 157 10.05 24.80 -10.03
N THR A 158 9.67 25.95 -10.53
CA THR A 158 8.69 26.84 -9.88
C THR A 158 7.29 26.25 -10.00
N GLN A 159 6.57 26.15 -8.89
CA GLN A 159 5.25 25.47 -8.83
C GLN A 159 4.10 26.39 -9.28
N GLU A 160 4.20 27.06 -10.40
CA GLU A 160 3.07 27.84 -10.93
C GLU A 160 1.83 26.97 -11.25
N GLU A 161 2.04 25.76 -11.74
CA GLU A 161 0.95 24.83 -12.07
C GLU A 161 0.13 24.37 -10.84
N LEU A 162 0.76 24.25 -9.67
CA LEU A 162 0.10 23.80 -8.46
C LEU A 162 -0.77 24.88 -7.81
N ILE A 163 -0.36 26.12 -7.91
CA ILE A 163 -1.11 27.27 -7.41
C ILE A 163 -2.38 27.44 -8.24
N THR A 164 -2.27 27.33 -9.55
CA THR A 164 -3.41 27.47 -10.49
C THR A 164 -4.47 26.36 -10.31
N ARG A 165 -4.06 25.12 -10.02
CA ARG A 165 -4.99 24.02 -9.70
C ARG A 165 -5.72 24.24 -8.39
N ARG A 166 -4.99 24.59 -7.32
CA ARG A 166 -5.59 24.85 -6.00
C ARG A 166 -6.60 25.99 -6.02
N TYR A 167 -6.34 27.05 -6.79
CA TYR A 167 -7.29 28.15 -6.99
C TYR A 167 -8.54 27.73 -7.78
N ARG A 168 -8.39 26.87 -8.77
CA ARG A 168 -9.52 26.33 -9.56
C ARG A 168 -10.43 25.45 -8.70
N ASP A 169 -9.84 24.59 -7.85
CA ASP A 169 -10.59 23.71 -6.95
C ASP A 169 -11.34 24.49 -5.86
N LEU A 170 -10.78 25.59 -5.38
CA LEU A 170 -11.41 26.46 -4.38
C LEU A 170 -12.45 27.43 -4.99
N SER A 171 -12.35 27.79 -6.27
CA SER A 171 -13.26 28.69 -6.93
C SER A 171 -14.52 28.01 -7.50
N GLY A 172 -14.59 26.67 -7.50
CA GLY A 172 -15.75 25.90 -7.95
C GLY A 172 -16.10 26.12 -9.42
N ARG A 173 -15.15 26.52 -10.26
CA ARG A 173 -15.33 26.71 -11.71
C ARG A 173 -14.32 25.91 -12.52
#